data_ac9b0149bb77624c0a2fcfeeebbe3246
#
_entry.id   ac9b0149bb77624c0a2fcfeeebbe3246
#
_cell.length_a   1.000
_cell.length_b   1.000
_cell.length_c   1.000
_cell.angle_alpha   90.00
_cell.angle_beta   90.00
_cell.angle_gamma   90.00
#
_symmetry.space_group_name_H-M   'P 1'
#
loop_
_entity.id
_entity.type
_entity.pdbx_description
1 polymer ?
#
loop_
_entity_poly.entity_id
_entity_poly.type
_entity_poly.pdbx_seq_one_letter_code
_entity_poly.pdbx_strand_id
1 'polypeptide(L)'
;MQNLVIYNTLHRQKERFQPIAAPHVGMYVCGPTVYGDPHLGHARPAITFDILFRYLQHIGYKVRYVRNITDVGHLEHDADEGDDKIEKKARLEQLEPMEIAQFYANRYHDAMHALNVLPPSIEPCATGHIIEQEELVKEILANGYAYESNGSIYFDVAKYDKDHKYGILSGRNLNDMINNSRELNGVGEKRNQTDFALWKRAMPEHIMRWPSPWSDGFPGWHCECTAMGRKYLGKHFDIHGGGMDLVFPHHECEIAQAVAAQGLSLIHFS
;
A
#
# COMPACT_ATOMS: atom_id res chain seq x y z
N MET A 1 -11.23 20.91 -22.76
CA MET A 1 -11.23 19.73 -21.88
C MET A 1 -12.63 19.54 -21.32
N GLN A 2 -13.15 18.33 -21.34
CA GLN A 2 -14.49 18.04 -20.81
C GLN A 2 -14.46 18.15 -19.27
N ASN A 3 -15.61 18.50 -18.67
CA ASN A 3 -15.74 18.61 -17.22
C ASN A 3 -15.87 17.20 -16.61
N LEU A 4 -14.74 16.57 -16.30
CA LEU A 4 -14.74 15.31 -15.53
C LEU A 4 -14.96 15.62 -14.06
N VAL A 5 -15.90 14.90 -13.43
CA VAL A 5 -16.20 14.98 -12.01
C VAL A 5 -15.98 13.59 -11.41
N ILE A 6 -15.14 13.51 -10.37
CA ILE A 6 -14.80 12.25 -9.67
C ILE A 6 -15.22 12.38 -8.20
N TYR A 7 -15.64 11.28 -7.60
CA TYR A 7 -15.89 11.25 -6.16
C TYR A 7 -14.56 11.22 -5.40
N ASN A 8 -14.33 12.23 -4.56
CA ASN A 8 -13.16 12.31 -3.71
C ASN A 8 -13.49 11.70 -2.34
N THR A 9 -12.85 10.59 -2.01
CA THR A 9 -13.07 9.85 -0.76
C THR A 9 -12.66 10.68 0.47
N LEU A 10 -11.60 11.48 0.37
CA LEU A 10 -11.13 12.33 1.46
C LEU A 10 -12.16 13.42 1.83
N HIS A 11 -12.75 14.06 0.82
CA HIS A 11 -13.75 15.12 1.01
C HIS A 11 -15.19 14.59 1.00
N ARG A 12 -15.39 13.28 0.68
CA ARG A 12 -16.70 12.59 0.63
C ARG A 12 -17.72 13.26 -0.29
N GLN A 13 -17.24 13.86 -1.38
CA GLN A 13 -18.08 14.55 -2.36
C GLN A 13 -17.54 14.40 -3.78
N LYS A 14 -18.40 14.69 -4.75
CA LYS A 14 -17.99 14.77 -6.16
C LYS A 14 -17.31 16.09 -6.43
N GLU A 15 -16.13 16.06 -7.03
CA GLU A 15 -15.31 17.22 -7.32
C GLU A 15 -14.89 17.25 -8.79
N ARG A 16 -14.70 18.44 -9.33
CA ARG A 16 -14.14 18.60 -10.67
C ARG A 16 -12.67 18.16 -10.65
N PHE A 17 -12.34 17.19 -11.48
CA PHE A 17 -10.97 16.72 -11.62
C PHE A 17 -10.10 17.79 -12.27
N GLN A 18 -8.99 18.12 -11.63
CA GLN A 18 -7.97 19.05 -12.11
C GLN A 18 -6.59 18.42 -11.89
N PRO A 19 -5.90 17.95 -12.94
CA PRO A 19 -4.58 17.37 -12.79
C PRO A 19 -3.55 18.39 -12.34
N ILE A 20 -2.57 17.97 -11.57
CA ILE A 20 -1.47 18.78 -11.05
C ILE A 20 -0.67 19.40 -12.21
N ALA A 21 -0.44 18.63 -13.28
CA ALA A 21 0.38 19.04 -14.42
C ALA A 21 -0.24 18.65 -15.78
N ALA A 22 -1.37 19.27 -16.14
CA ALA A 22 -2.03 19.00 -17.42
C ALA A 22 -1.07 19.13 -18.62
N PRO A 23 -1.14 18.25 -19.62
CA PRO A 23 -2.11 17.17 -19.81
C PRO A 23 -1.73 15.85 -19.13
N HIS A 24 -0.71 15.80 -18.29
CA HIS A 24 -0.23 14.60 -17.64
C HIS A 24 -1.05 14.31 -16.39
N VAL A 25 -1.35 13.03 -16.17
CA VAL A 25 -2.05 12.50 -14.99
C VAL A 25 -1.26 11.32 -14.43
N GLY A 26 -0.91 11.39 -13.16
CA GLY A 26 -0.33 10.28 -12.41
C GLY A 26 -1.44 9.51 -11.68
N MET A 27 -1.59 8.22 -11.96
CA MET A 27 -2.56 7.35 -11.32
C MET A 27 -1.85 6.13 -10.71
N TYR A 28 -1.99 5.95 -9.40
CA TYR A 28 -1.54 4.76 -8.68
C TYR A 28 -2.74 3.95 -8.21
N VAL A 29 -2.72 2.65 -8.37
CA VAL A 29 -3.77 1.75 -7.85
C VAL A 29 -3.10 0.59 -7.12
N CYS A 30 -3.51 0.35 -5.87
CA CYS A 30 -3.04 -0.79 -5.11
C CYS A 30 -3.44 -2.10 -5.80
N GLY A 31 -2.44 -2.92 -6.07
CA GLY A 31 -2.59 -4.18 -6.79
C GLY A 31 -2.83 -5.39 -5.88
N PRO A 32 -2.88 -6.59 -6.45
CA PRO A 32 -3.16 -7.80 -5.69
C PRO A 32 -1.94 -8.32 -4.94
N THR A 33 -2.19 -9.04 -3.84
CA THR A 33 -1.22 -9.98 -3.26
C THR A 33 -1.34 -11.32 -3.98
N VAL A 34 -0.21 -11.80 -4.52
CA VAL A 34 -0.19 -12.95 -5.44
C VAL A 34 0.10 -14.27 -4.71
N TYR A 35 -0.82 -14.71 -3.87
CA TYR A 35 -0.75 -16.00 -3.15
C TYR A 35 -1.88 -16.96 -3.51
N GLY A 36 -2.85 -16.55 -4.32
CA GLY A 36 -4.02 -17.33 -4.69
C GLY A 36 -4.69 -16.82 -5.97
N ASP A 37 -5.66 -17.56 -6.44
CA ASP A 37 -6.42 -17.21 -7.64
C ASP A 37 -7.15 -15.88 -7.50
N PRO A 38 -7.20 -15.06 -8.56
CA PRO A 38 -7.99 -13.85 -8.57
C PRO A 38 -9.48 -14.17 -8.46
N HIS A 39 -10.21 -13.31 -7.79
CA HIS A 39 -11.65 -13.41 -7.60
C HIS A 39 -12.34 -12.07 -7.91
N LEU A 40 -13.66 -11.99 -7.76
CA LEU A 40 -14.44 -10.77 -8.06
C LEU A 40 -13.98 -9.53 -7.27
N GLY A 41 -13.42 -9.73 -6.07
CA GLY A 41 -12.83 -8.64 -5.28
C GLY A 41 -11.64 -7.99 -5.98
N HIS A 42 -10.84 -8.76 -6.73
CA HIS A 42 -9.74 -8.23 -7.54
C HIS A 42 -10.24 -7.63 -8.86
N ALA A 43 -11.26 -8.24 -9.46
CA ALA A 43 -11.81 -7.77 -10.73
C ALA A 43 -12.48 -6.40 -10.62
N ARG A 44 -13.21 -6.14 -9.54
CA ARG A 44 -13.94 -4.90 -9.35
C ARG A 44 -13.07 -3.64 -9.39
N PRO A 45 -12.03 -3.47 -8.56
CA PRO A 45 -11.14 -2.31 -8.67
C PRO A 45 -10.42 -2.28 -10.02
N ALA A 46 -9.95 -3.42 -10.54
CA ALA A 46 -9.26 -3.45 -11.83
C ALA A 46 -10.13 -2.89 -12.96
N ILE A 47 -11.39 -3.32 -13.08
CA ILE A 47 -12.34 -2.81 -14.09
C ILE A 47 -12.69 -1.34 -13.83
N THR A 48 -12.91 -0.95 -12.57
CA THR A 48 -13.27 0.44 -12.23
C THR A 48 -12.18 1.41 -12.65
N PHE A 49 -10.93 1.10 -12.32
CA PHE A 49 -9.80 1.97 -12.68
C PHE A 49 -9.40 1.85 -14.15
N ASP A 50 -9.67 0.74 -14.82
CA ASP A 50 -9.53 0.62 -16.29
C ASP A 50 -10.50 1.56 -17.01
N ILE A 51 -11.76 1.62 -16.57
CA ILE A 51 -12.73 2.57 -17.13
C ILE A 51 -12.25 4.00 -16.96
N LEU A 52 -11.75 4.36 -15.78
CA LEU A 52 -11.21 5.70 -15.53
C LEU A 52 -9.98 5.98 -16.39
N PHE A 53 -9.04 5.03 -16.49
CA PHE A 53 -7.83 5.13 -17.29
C PHE A 53 -8.17 5.37 -18.78
N ARG A 54 -9.06 4.55 -19.35
CA ARG A 54 -9.52 4.70 -20.74
C ARG A 54 -10.23 6.04 -20.96
N TYR A 55 -11.08 6.46 -20.03
CA TYR A 55 -11.81 7.72 -20.15
C TYR A 55 -10.89 8.92 -20.07
N LEU A 56 -9.92 8.95 -19.15
CA LEU A 56 -8.91 10.01 -19.08
C LEU A 56 -8.13 10.14 -20.40
N GLN A 57 -7.72 9.00 -20.99
CA GLN A 57 -7.06 9.00 -22.29
C GLN A 57 -7.99 9.51 -23.42
N HIS A 58 -9.26 9.08 -23.43
CA HIS A 58 -10.26 9.50 -24.41
C HIS A 58 -10.48 11.01 -24.40
N ILE A 59 -10.48 11.65 -23.24
CA ILE A 59 -10.64 13.10 -23.12
C ILE A 59 -9.32 13.89 -23.26
N GLY A 60 -8.24 13.23 -23.67
CA GLY A 60 -6.97 13.81 -24.08
C GLY A 60 -5.88 13.93 -23.03
N TYR A 61 -6.02 13.30 -21.86
CA TYR A 61 -4.92 13.23 -20.89
C TYR A 61 -3.88 12.18 -21.24
N LYS A 62 -2.64 12.42 -20.85
CA LYS A 62 -1.52 11.48 -20.91
C LYS A 62 -1.36 10.83 -19.53
N VAL A 63 -1.91 9.65 -19.38
CA VAL A 63 -1.96 8.97 -18.06
C VAL A 63 -0.77 8.06 -17.90
N ARG A 64 -0.02 8.24 -16.80
CA ARG A 64 0.92 7.24 -16.28
C ARG A 64 0.21 6.46 -15.20
N TYR A 65 -0.19 5.24 -15.54
CA TYR A 65 -0.88 4.33 -14.65
C TYR A 65 0.10 3.34 -14.04
N VAL A 66 0.20 3.34 -12.72
CA VAL A 66 1.04 2.42 -11.92
C VAL A 66 0.11 1.54 -11.09
N ARG A 67 0.33 0.23 -11.15
CA ARG A 67 -0.36 -0.75 -10.30
C ARG A 67 0.68 -1.77 -9.85
N ASN A 68 0.84 -1.97 -8.55
CA ASN A 68 1.84 -2.89 -8.04
C ASN A 68 1.36 -4.36 -8.03
N ILE A 69 2.33 -5.24 -7.83
CA ILE A 69 2.15 -6.62 -7.38
C ILE A 69 2.77 -6.74 -6.00
N THR A 70 1.97 -7.15 -5.02
CA THR A 70 2.46 -7.48 -3.67
C THR A 70 2.91 -8.93 -3.67
N ASP A 71 4.23 -9.12 -3.64
CA ASP A 71 4.89 -10.42 -3.69
C ASP A 71 5.71 -10.74 -2.42
N VAL A 72 5.57 -9.93 -1.36
CA VAL A 72 6.20 -10.12 -0.04
C VAL A 72 5.49 -9.29 1.04
N GLY A 73 5.67 -9.66 2.31
CA GLY A 73 5.36 -8.78 3.45
C GLY A 73 3.88 -8.67 3.83
N HIS A 74 2.99 -9.41 3.18
CA HIS A 74 1.58 -9.42 3.51
C HIS A 74 1.26 -10.60 4.43
N LEU A 75 1.26 -10.33 5.74
CA LEU A 75 1.03 -11.34 6.75
C LEU A 75 -0.45 -11.73 6.87
N GLU A 76 -0.72 -12.85 7.52
CA GLU A 76 -2.08 -13.34 7.74
C GLU A 76 -2.91 -12.35 8.56
N HIS A 77 -4.21 -12.33 8.32
CA HIS A 77 -5.18 -11.45 9.00
C HIS A 77 -4.90 -9.95 8.84
N ASP A 78 -4.08 -9.56 7.84
CA ASP A 78 -3.65 -8.17 7.62
C ASP A 78 -3.01 -7.54 8.87
N ALA A 79 -2.36 -8.40 9.68
CA ALA A 79 -1.69 -8.08 10.93
C ALA A 79 -0.18 -7.87 10.72
N ASP A 80 0.51 -7.43 11.78
CA ASP A 80 1.97 -7.32 11.78
C ASP A 80 2.65 -8.57 12.39
N GLU A 81 1.89 -9.62 12.67
CA GLU A 81 2.36 -10.89 13.23
C GLU A 81 1.68 -12.05 12.48
N GLY A 82 2.39 -13.15 12.38
CA GLY A 82 1.93 -14.35 11.68
C GLY A 82 2.77 -14.68 10.46
N ASP A 83 2.36 -15.72 9.75
CA ASP A 83 3.02 -16.15 8.52
C ASP A 83 2.77 -15.20 7.35
N ASP A 84 3.77 -14.97 6.51
CA ASP A 84 3.56 -14.37 5.20
C ASP A 84 2.69 -15.28 4.34
N LYS A 85 1.67 -14.72 3.68
CA LYS A 85 0.67 -15.47 2.90
C LYS A 85 1.32 -16.28 1.77
N ILE A 86 2.35 -15.72 1.12
CA ILE A 86 3.07 -16.38 0.03
C ILE A 86 3.97 -17.49 0.55
N GLU A 87 4.74 -17.22 1.62
CA GLU A 87 5.62 -18.22 2.23
C GLU A 87 4.82 -19.40 2.83
N LYS A 88 3.69 -19.12 3.47
CA LYS A 88 2.80 -20.17 3.97
C LYS A 88 2.32 -21.06 2.84
N LYS A 89 1.89 -20.46 1.72
CA LYS A 89 1.45 -21.19 0.54
C LYS A 89 2.59 -22.02 -0.06
N ALA A 90 3.79 -21.43 -0.17
CA ALA A 90 4.99 -22.10 -0.66
C ALA A 90 5.35 -23.33 0.16
N ARG A 91 5.32 -23.22 1.50
CA ARG A 91 5.56 -24.38 2.40
C ARG A 91 4.53 -25.48 2.20
N LEU A 92 3.24 -25.14 2.05
CA LEU A 92 2.17 -26.11 1.83
C LEU A 92 2.33 -26.86 0.48
N GLU A 93 2.79 -26.18 -0.56
CA GLU A 93 2.95 -26.74 -1.89
C GLU A 93 4.36 -27.27 -2.16
N GLN A 94 5.29 -27.13 -1.21
CA GLN A 94 6.71 -27.52 -1.33
C GLN A 94 7.41 -26.82 -2.49
N LEU A 95 7.13 -25.52 -2.68
CA LEU A 95 7.68 -24.64 -3.71
C LEU A 95 8.45 -23.47 -3.07
N GLU A 96 9.24 -22.76 -3.87
CA GLU A 96 9.84 -21.51 -3.45
C GLU A 96 8.77 -20.39 -3.45
N PRO A 97 8.82 -19.41 -2.51
CA PRO A 97 7.88 -18.31 -2.47
C PRO A 97 7.74 -17.56 -3.80
N MET A 98 8.85 -17.36 -4.51
CA MET A 98 8.84 -16.67 -5.80
C MET A 98 8.19 -17.49 -6.93
N GLU A 99 8.17 -18.84 -6.83
CA GLU A 99 7.38 -19.66 -7.76
C GLU A 99 5.88 -19.43 -7.55
N ILE A 100 5.44 -19.39 -6.30
CA ILE A 100 4.06 -19.06 -5.94
C ILE A 100 3.68 -17.68 -6.47
N ALA A 101 4.49 -16.66 -6.15
CA ALA A 101 4.24 -15.29 -6.58
C ALA A 101 4.13 -15.18 -8.12
N GLN A 102 5.06 -15.77 -8.85
CA GLN A 102 5.07 -15.76 -10.32
C GLN A 102 3.86 -16.50 -10.89
N PHE A 103 3.53 -17.67 -10.34
CA PHE A 103 2.39 -18.47 -10.82
C PHE A 103 1.07 -17.70 -10.68
N TYR A 104 0.79 -17.12 -9.52
CA TYR A 104 -0.46 -16.39 -9.28
C TYR A 104 -0.48 -15.00 -9.91
N ALA A 105 0.67 -14.35 -10.10
CA ALA A 105 0.76 -13.13 -10.89
C ALA A 105 0.34 -13.38 -12.36
N ASN A 106 0.82 -14.46 -12.96
CA ASN A 106 0.43 -14.84 -14.31
C ASN A 106 -1.07 -15.14 -14.40
N ARG A 107 -1.64 -15.88 -13.45
CA ARG A 107 -3.08 -16.15 -13.40
C ARG A 107 -3.92 -14.88 -13.20
N TYR A 108 -3.41 -13.92 -12.42
CA TYR A 108 -4.02 -12.61 -12.31
C TYR A 108 -4.04 -11.87 -13.64
N HIS A 109 -2.92 -11.85 -14.36
CA HIS A 109 -2.83 -11.21 -15.68
C HIS A 109 -3.78 -11.87 -16.69
N ASP A 110 -3.83 -13.20 -16.73
CA ASP A 110 -4.74 -13.94 -17.61
C ASP A 110 -6.21 -13.62 -17.33
N ALA A 111 -6.57 -13.53 -16.04
CA ALA A 111 -7.94 -13.16 -15.65
C ALA A 111 -8.27 -11.71 -16.01
N MET A 112 -7.35 -10.76 -15.79
CA MET A 112 -7.54 -9.36 -16.18
C MET A 112 -7.64 -9.21 -17.70
N HIS A 113 -6.83 -9.95 -18.46
CA HIS A 113 -6.92 -9.99 -19.92
C HIS A 113 -8.28 -10.53 -20.40
N ALA A 114 -8.77 -11.62 -19.80
CA ALA A 114 -10.08 -12.19 -20.11
C ALA A 114 -11.24 -11.20 -19.82
N LEU A 115 -11.05 -10.31 -18.84
CA LEU A 115 -11.99 -9.22 -18.52
C LEU A 115 -11.80 -7.96 -19.38
N ASN A 116 -10.90 -8.00 -20.38
CA ASN A 116 -10.54 -6.85 -21.23
C ASN A 116 -10.02 -5.62 -20.46
N VAL A 117 -9.41 -5.85 -19.30
CA VAL A 117 -8.71 -4.80 -18.53
C VAL A 117 -7.36 -4.52 -19.16
N LEU A 118 -7.05 -3.25 -19.42
CA LEU A 118 -5.74 -2.85 -19.95
C LEU A 118 -4.63 -3.03 -18.89
N PRO A 119 -3.43 -3.43 -19.31
CA PRO A 119 -2.28 -3.42 -18.39
C PRO A 119 -1.95 -1.98 -17.96
N PRO A 120 -1.39 -1.80 -16.75
CA PRO A 120 -0.86 -0.50 -16.34
C PRO A 120 0.36 -0.10 -17.19
N SER A 121 0.73 1.18 -17.14
CA SER A 121 1.96 1.66 -17.79
C SER A 121 3.22 1.09 -17.12
N ILE A 122 3.16 0.88 -15.80
CA ILE A 122 4.23 0.33 -14.97
C ILE A 122 3.59 -0.59 -13.93
N GLU A 123 4.09 -1.81 -13.80
CA GLU A 123 3.64 -2.78 -12.80
C GLU A 123 4.82 -3.24 -11.93
N PRO A 124 5.16 -2.47 -10.87
CA PRO A 124 6.28 -2.80 -10.00
C PRO A 124 5.92 -3.89 -9.00
N CYS A 125 6.90 -4.74 -8.65
CA CYS A 125 6.79 -5.71 -7.56
C CYS A 125 7.39 -5.15 -6.28
N ALA A 126 6.84 -5.50 -5.12
CA ALA A 126 7.33 -5.06 -3.82
C ALA A 126 8.77 -5.53 -3.57
N THR A 127 9.12 -6.79 -3.94
CA THR A 127 10.48 -7.34 -3.83
C THR A 127 11.51 -6.59 -4.68
N GLY A 128 11.10 -6.02 -5.81
CA GLY A 128 11.95 -5.20 -6.67
C GLY A 128 12.22 -3.78 -6.12
N HIS A 129 11.61 -3.41 -4.98
CA HIS A 129 11.64 -2.04 -4.44
C HIS A 129 12.02 -1.98 -2.95
N ILE A 130 12.77 -2.96 -2.48
CA ILE A 130 13.23 -3.02 -1.08
C ILE A 130 14.03 -1.77 -0.71
N ILE A 131 14.91 -1.30 -1.58
CA ILE A 131 15.75 -0.11 -1.33
C ILE A 131 14.89 1.13 -1.14
N GLU A 132 13.87 1.34 -1.99
CA GLU A 132 12.96 2.48 -1.89
C GLU A 132 12.11 2.42 -0.63
N GLN A 133 11.73 1.24 -0.19
CA GLN A 133 10.99 1.04 1.06
C GLN A 133 11.89 1.32 2.28
N GLU A 134 13.14 0.84 2.27
CA GLU A 134 14.11 1.18 3.33
C GLU A 134 14.36 2.69 3.43
N GLU A 135 14.55 3.38 2.29
CA GLU A 135 14.74 4.83 2.28
C GLU A 135 13.53 5.57 2.84
N LEU A 136 12.31 5.13 2.51
CA LEU A 136 11.09 5.66 3.09
C LEU A 136 11.09 5.49 4.63
N VAL A 137 11.44 4.31 5.12
CA VAL A 137 11.49 4.02 6.57
C VAL A 137 12.56 4.89 7.26
N LYS A 138 13.73 5.08 6.65
CA LYS A 138 14.79 5.96 7.17
C LYS A 138 14.31 7.41 7.30
N GLU A 139 13.59 7.92 6.29
CA GLU A 139 13.04 9.28 6.34
C GLU A 139 12.00 9.41 7.48
N ILE A 140 11.09 8.46 7.64
CA ILE A 140 10.08 8.47 8.71
C ILE A 140 10.75 8.42 10.09
N LEU A 141 11.79 7.58 10.25
CA LEU A 141 12.60 7.52 11.49
C LEU A 141 13.29 8.85 11.77
N ALA A 142 13.95 9.43 10.77
CA ALA A 142 14.66 10.71 10.91
C ALA A 142 13.72 11.85 11.31
N ASN A 143 12.50 11.85 10.83
CA ASN A 143 11.45 12.81 11.20
C ASN A 143 10.78 12.48 12.55
N GLY A 144 11.15 11.35 13.15
CA GLY A 144 10.75 10.95 14.49
C GLY A 144 9.34 10.37 14.61
N TYR A 145 8.72 9.92 13.51
CA TYR A 145 7.40 9.27 13.50
C TYR A 145 7.48 7.74 13.49
N ALA A 146 8.68 7.19 13.69
CA ALA A 146 8.86 5.75 13.85
C ALA A 146 9.85 5.46 14.98
N TYR A 147 9.88 4.21 15.43
CA TYR A 147 10.81 3.74 16.46
C TYR A 147 11.22 2.30 16.19
N GLU A 148 12.39 1.94 16.68
CA GLU A 148 12.89 0.56 16.66
C GLU A 148 12.44 -0.21 17.90
N SER A 149 12.07 -1.47 17.70
CA SER A 149 11.81 -2.45 18.75
C SER A 149 12.26 -3.83 18.29
N ASN A 150 13.22 -4.43 19.00
CA ASN A 150 13.76 -5.77 18.72
C ASN A 150 14.25 -5.99 17.27
N GLY A 151 14.75 -4.93 16.60
CA GLY A 151 15.19 -4.98 15.22
C GLY A 151 14.06 -4.84 14.18
N SER A 152 12.82 -4.65 14.61
CA SER A 152 11.68 -4.22 13.79
C SER A 152 11.48 -2.72 13.93
N ILE A 153 10.93 -2.08 12.89
CA ILE A 153 10.59 -0.66 12.88
C ILE A 153 9.09 -0.49 12.81
N TYR A 154 8.56 0.28 13.73
CA TYR A 154 7.12 0.58 13.81
C TYR A 154 6.84 2.06 13.65
N PHE A 155 5.74 2.38 12.98
CA PHE A 155 5.20 3.73 12.89
C PHE A 155 4.51 4.10 14.21
N ASP A 156 4.83 5.26 14.77
CA ASP A 156 4.25 5.79 16.01
C ASP A 156 2.98 6.59 15.69
N VAL A 157 1.85 5.89 15.63
CA VAL A 157 0.56 6.49 15.30
C VAL A 157 0.14 7.53 16.32
N ALA A 158 0.40 7.29 17.61
CA ALA A 158 0.01 8.22 18.67
C ALA A 158 0.79 9.55 18.59
N LYS A 159 2.07 9.51 18.20
CA LYS A 159 2.87 10.70 17.96
C LYS A 159 2.41 11.44 16.70
N TYR A 160 2.17 10.71 15.62
CA TYR A 160 1.68 11.27 14.37
C TYR A 160 0.34 11.99 14.56
N ASP A 161 -0.60 11.39 15.31
CA ASP A 161 -1.93 11.96 15.55
C ASP A 161 -1.90 13.28 16.35
N LYS A 162 -0.86 13.53 17.16
CA LYS A 162 -0.66 14.80 17.87
C LYS A 162 -0.30 15.96 16.95
N ASP A 163 0.52 15.67 15.92
CA ASP A 163 1.06 16.69 15.01
C ASP A 163 0.20 16.80 13.74
N HIS A 164 -0.40 15.68 13.35
CA HIS A 164 -1.25 15.51 12.18
C HIS A 164 -2.51 14.75 12.62
N LYS A 165 -3.49 14.60 11.80
CA LYS A 165 -4.67 13.82 12.14
C LYS A 165 -4.60 12.44 11.49
N TYR A 166 -4.54 11.35 12.28
CA TYR A 166 -4.72 9.99 11.79
C TYR A 166 -6.21 9.66 11.63
N GLY A 167 -6.59 8.93 10.58
CA GLY A 167 -7.99 8.60 10.31
C GLY A 167 -8.74 9.64 9.47
N ILE A 168 -8.04 10.53 8.77
CA ILE A 168 -8.68 11.59 7.96
C ILE A 168 -9.46 11.02 6.77
N LEU A 169 -8.97 9.94 6.16
CA LEU A 169 -9.61 9.29 5.01
C LEU A 169 -10.79 8.42 5.45
N SER A 170 -10.55 7.56 6.42
CA SER A 170 -11.54 6.61 6.93
C SER A 170 -12.61 7.28 7.80
N GLY A 171 -12.30 8.42 8.37
CA GLY A 171 -13.12 9.11 9.36
C GLY A 171 -13.13 8.45 10.73
N ARG A 172 -12.19 7.51 10.97
CA ARG A 172 -12.04 6.85 12.26
C ARG A 172 -11.34 7.75 13.27
N ASN A 173 -11.72 7.61 14.53
CA ASN A 173 -11.07 8.31 15.65
C ASN A 173 -10.08 7.36 16.33
N LEU A 174 -8.86 7.83 16.61
CA LEU A 174 -7.82 7.04 17.26
C LEU A 174 -8.27 6.46 18.62
N ASN A 175 -9.02 7.24 19.42
CA ASN A 175 -9.53 6.76 20.71
C ASN A 175 -10.51 5.60 20.57
N ASP A 176 -11.36 5.62 19.54
CA ASP A 176 -12.29 4.53 19.26
C ASP A 176 -11.54 3.26 18.79
N MET A 177 -10.46 3.45 18.02
CA MET A 177 -9.61 2.34 17.59
C MET A 177 -8.89 1.70 18.79
N ILE A 178 -8.32 2.50 19.69
CA ILE A 178 -7.67 2.01 20.92
C ILE A 178 -8.68 1.29 21.82
N ASN A 179 -9.89 1.82 21.98
CA ASN A 179 -10.91 1.22 22.81
C ASN A 179 -11.40 -0.13 22.26
N ASN A 180 -11.54 -0.25 20.94
CA ASN A 180 -11.97 -1.47 20.26
C ASN A 180 -10.86 -2.55 20.22
N SER A 181 -9.59 -2.16 20.37
CA SER A 181 -8.44 -3.08 20.35
C SER A 181 -8.09 -3.67 21.72
N ARG A 182 -8.73 -3.25 22.80
CA ARG A 182 -8.44 -3.71 24.18
C ARG A 182 -8.68 -5.20 24.44
N GLU A 183 -9.36 -5.90 23.54
CA GLU A 183 -9.62 -7.35 23.67
C GLU A 183 -8.53 -8.24 23.06
N LEU A 184 -7.57 -7.70 22.33
CA LEU A 184 -6.46 -8.45 21.76
C LEU A 184 -5.29 -8.45 22.75
N ASN A 185 -5.15 -9.52 23.51
CA ASN A 185 -4.04 -9.77 24.43
C ASN A 185 -2.71 -9.83 23.66
N GLY A 186 -1.78 -8.99 24.07
CA GLY A 186 -0.38 -9.04 23.68
C GLY A 186 0.13 -7.72 23.12
N VAL A 187 0.63 -6.86 24.00
CA VAL A 187 1.58 -5.81 23.62
C VAL A 187 2.90 -6.53 23.36
N GLY A 188 3.08 -7.05 22.12
CA GLY A 188 4.33 -7.67 21.72
C GLY A 188 5.44 -6.60 21.59
N GLU A 189 5.98 -6.40 20.42
CA GLU A 189 7.05 -5.43 20.18
C GLU A 189 6.56 -3.98 20.05
N LYS A 190 5.25 -3.74 19.87
CA LYS A 190 4.66 -2.41 19.65
C LYS A 190 4.49 -1.62 20.95
N ARG A 191 4.65 -0.31 20.89
CA ARG A 191 4.32 0.61 22.01
C ARG A 191 2.82 0.77 22.19
N ASN A 192 2.09 0.86 21.06
CA ASN A 192 0.62 0.95 21.03
C ASN A 192 0.07 -0.04 20.02
N GLN A 193 -1.13 -0.55 20.27
CA GLN A 193 -1.80 -1.50 19.36
C GLN A 193 -2.12 -0.93 17.99
N THR A 194 -2.27 0.38 17.89
CA THR A 194 -2.54 1.10 16.64
C THR A 194 -1.29 1.31 15.78
N ASP A 195 -0.09 1.14 16.36
CA ASP A 195 1.15 1.25 15.62
C ASP A 195 1.23 0.11 14.58
N PHE A 196 1.86 0.36 13.45
CA PHE A 196 1.99 -0.62 12.38
C PHE A 196 3.44 -0.77 11.92
N ALA A 197 3.76 -1.96 11.41
CA ALA A 197 5.12 -2.26 10.99
C ALA A 197 5.50 -1.51 9.71
N LEU A 198 6.70 -0.94 9.71
CA LEU A 198 7.39 -0.39 8.54
C LEU A 198 8.47 -1.35 8.04
N TRP A 199 9.16 -2.02 8.98
CA TRP A 199 10.12 -3.08 8.74
C TRP A 199 9.95 -4.16 9.80
N LYS A 200 9.82 -5.41 9.40
CA LYS A 200 9.75 -6.55 10.33
C LYS A 200 11.06 -7.32 10.31
N ARG A 201 11.62 -7.55 11.50
CA ARG A 201 12.71 -8.48 11.67
C ARG A 201 12.26 -9.89 11.28
N ALA A 202 13.04 -10.54 10.43
CA ALA A 202 12.77 -11.91 10.03
C ALA A 202 13.07 -12.89 11.17
N MET A 203 12.18 -13.85 11.34
CA MET A 203 12.41 -15.03 12.17
C MET A 203 13.19 -16.06 11.34
N PRO A 204 13.85 -17.06 11.98
CA PRO A 204 14.65 -18.06 11.26
C PRO A 204 13.91 -18.79 10.14
N GLU A 205 12.60 -18.97 10.28
CA GLU A 205 11.73 -19.63 9.31
C GLU A 205 11.36 -18.79 8.08
N HIS A 206 11.54 -17.48 8.13
CA HIS A 206 11.26 -16.60 7.00
C HIS A 206 12.31 -16.78 5.90
N ILE A 207 11.87 -17.14 4.70
CA ILE A 207 12.70 -17.34 3.52
C ILE A 207 12.96 -16.00 2.82
N MET A 208 11.88 -15.21 2.64
CA MET A 208 11.95 -13.88 2.00
C MET A 208 12.38 -12.83 3.03
N ARG A 209 13.66 -12.54 3.04
CA ARG A 209 14.27 -11.54 3.92
C ARG A 209 15.47 -10.88 3.25
N TRP A 210 15.67 -9.63 3.59
CA TRP A 210 16.75 -8.79 3.05
C TRP A 210 17.55 -8.18 4.20
N PRO A 211 18.86 -7.95 4.00
CA PRO A 211 19.64 -7.20 4.97
C PRO A 211 19.19 -5.75 5.01
N SER A 212 19.07 -5.18 6.19
CA SER A 212 18.76 -3.77 6.40
C SER A 212 19.62 -3.16 7.50
N PRO A 213 19.62 -1.83 7.68
CA PRO A 213 20.35 -1.20 8.79
C PRO A 213 19.89 -1.63 10.19
N TRP A 214 18.68 -2.21 10.30
CA TRP A 214 18.07 -2.58 11.59
C TRP A 214 18.19 -4.07 11.88
N SER A 215 17.91 -4.88 10.88
CA SER A 215 17.98 -6.36 10.96
C SER A 215 17.80 -6.97 9.59
N ASP A 216 18.14 -8.26 9.45
CA ASP A 216 17.59 -9.05 8.36
C ASP A 216 16.07 -9.13 8.55
N GLY A 217 15.33 -8.77 7.50
CA GLY A 217 13.88 -8.64 7.60
C GLY A 217 13.19 -8.37 6.27
N PHE A 218 11.99 -7.87 6.35
CA PHE A 218 11.16 -7.53 5.20
C PHE A 218 10.30 -6.29 5.49
N PRO A 219 9.89 -5.55 4.44
CA PRO A 219 9.06 -4.36 4.63
C PRO A 219 7.66 -4.72 5.13
N GLY A 220 7.08 -3.83 5.93
CA GLY A 220 5.66 -3.90 6.27
C GLY A 220 4.78 -3.63 5.05
N TRP A 221 3.68 -4.35 4.94
CA TRP A 221 2.76 -4.29 3.80
C TRP A 221 2.35 -2.87 3.37
N HIS A 222 2.20 -1.95 4.31
CA HIS A 222 1.76 -0.60 4.00
C HIS A 222 2.85 0.30 3.38
N CYS A 223 4.13 -0.12 3.39
CA CYS A 223 5.24 0.68 2.85
C CYS A 223 5.33 0.65 1.33
N GLU A 224 4.94 -0.46 0.71
CA GLU A 224 5.19 -0.71 -0.71
C GLU A 224 4.51 0.29 -1.63
N CYS A 225 3.20 0.53 -1.45
CA CYS A 225 2.46 1.45 -2.31
C CYS A 225 2.95 2.90 -2.16
N THR A 226 3.29 3.32 -0.94
CA THR A 226 3.88 4.65 -0.68
C THR A 226 5.23 4.79 -1.38
N ALA A 227 6.12 3.82 -1.24
CA ALA A 227 7.46 3.87 -1.84
C ALA A 227 7.41 3.81 -3.37
N MET A 228 6.65 2.87 -3.93
CA MET A 228 6.52 2.70 -5.39
C MET A 228 5.75 3.85 -6.05
N GLY A 229 4.67 4.35 -5.41
CA GLY A 229 3.94 5.52 -5.87
C GLY A 229 4.86 6.74 -5.96
N ARG A 230 5.62 7.00 -4.90
CA ARG A 230 6.62 8.08 -4.87
C ARG A 230 7.71 7.93 -5.94
N LYS A 231 8.21 6.72 -6.16
CA LYS A 231 9.25 6.45 -7.17
C LYS A 231 8.80 6.78 -8.58
N TYR A 232 7.61 6.36 -8.97
CA TYR A 232 7.16 6.43 -10.36
C TYR A 232 6.31 7.65 -10.69
N LEU A 233 5.65 8.23 -9.70
CA LEU A 233 4.73 9.36 -9.88
C LEU A 233 5.20 10.65 -9.17
N GLY A 234 6.21 10.53 -8.30
CA GLY A 234 6.70 11.65 -7.51
C GLY A 234 6.01 11.78 -6.15
N LYS A 235 6.36 12.84 -5.44
CA LYS A 235 5.85 13.11 -4.08
C LYS A 235 4.35 13.37 -4.04
N HIS A 236 3.81 13.93 -5.12
CA HIS A 236 2.41 14.24 -5.32
C HIS A 236 1.96 13.70 -6.67
N PHE A 237 0.83 13.06 -6.71
CA PHE A 237 0.21 12.58 -7.94
C PHE A 237 -1.30 12.73 -7.86
N ASP A 238 -1.99 12.59 -9.01
CA ASP A 238 -3.36 13.05 -9.15
C ASP A 238 -4.39 12.08 -8.58
N ILE A 239 -4.18 10.77 -8.72
CA ILE A 239 -5.17 9.75 -8.36
C ILE A 239 -4.47 8.62 -7.62
N HIS A 240 -4.96 8.31 -6.42
CA HIS A 240 -4.63 7.10 -5.68
C HIS A 240 -5.89 6.27 -5.48
N GLY A 241 -5.84 4.99 -5.81
CA GLY A 241 -7.01 4.13 -5.76
C GLY A 241 -6.73 2.71 -5.29
N GLY A 242 -7.80 2.03 -4.94
CA GLY A 242 -7.77 0.64 -4.50
C GLY A 242 -9.17 0.13 -4.17
N GLY A 243 -9.26 -1.05 -3.58
CA GLY A 243 -10.50 -1.58 -3.03
C GLY A 243 -11.00 -0.73 -1.86
N MET A 244 -12.31 -0.69 -1.65
CA MET A 244 -12.90 0.03 -0.51
C MET A 244 -12.48 -0.56 0.86
N ASP A 245 -12.12 -1.82 0.88
CA ASP A 245 -11.54 -2.53 2.02
C ASP A 245 -10.16 -1.99 2.41
N LEU A 246 -9.41 -1.42 1.45
CA LEU A 246 -8.11 -0.82 1.68
C LEU A 246 -8.17 0.59 2.30
N VAL A 247 -9.33 1.26 2.32
CA VAL A 247 -9.47 2.61 2.92
C VAL A 247 -8.91 2.63 4.34
N PHE A 248 -9.17 1.56 5.11
CA PHE A 248 -8.58 1.35 6.42
C PHE A 248 -8.25 -0.14 6.63
N PRO A 249 -7.03 -0.47 7.09
CA PRO A 249 -5.97 0.47 7.51
C PRO A 249 -5.05 0.95 6.39
N HIS A 250 -5.00 0.29 5.22
CA HIS A 250 -3.91 0.40 4.25
C HIS A 250 -3.70 1.84 3.73
N HIS A 251 -4.72 2.45 3.09
CA HIS A 251 -4.59 3.82 2.55
C HIS A 251 -4.38 4.88 3.65
N GLU A 252 -4.96 4.68 4.85
CA GLU A 252 -4.72 5.57 5.98
C GLU A 252 -3.25 5.52 6.42
N CYS A 253 -2.66 4.32 6.47
CA CYS A 253 -1.24 4.12 6.76
C CYS A 253 -0.35 4.74 5.69
N GLU A 254 -0.72 4.63 4.41
CA GLU A 254 0.02 5.27 3.30
C GLU A 254 0.02 6.80 3.43
N ILE A 255 -1.13 7.41 3.76
CA ILE A 255 -1.20 8.86 4.01
C ILE A 255 -0.25 9.24 5.15
N ALA A 256 -0.32 8.51 6.27
CA ALA A 256 0.52 8.77 7.43
C ALA A 256 2.02 8.66 7.08
N GLN A 257 2.42 7.64 6.34
CA GLN A 257 3.79 7.45 5.89
C GLN A 257 4.26 8.58 4.95
N ALA A 258 3.44 8.94 3.96
CA ALA A 258 3.78 10.00 3.00
C ALA A 258 3.96 11.36 3.69
N VAL A 259 3.08 11.71 4.63
CA VAL A 259 3.17 12.93 5.42
C VAL A 259 4.38 12.89 6.35
N ALA A 260 4.59 11.79 7.08
CA ALA A 260 5.68 11.63 8.02
C ALA A 260 7.07 11.67 7.35
N ALA A 261 7.21 11.09 6.15
CA ALA A 261 8.48 11.08 5.41
C ALA A 261 8.84 12.45 4.82
N GLN A 262 7.84 13.28 4.47
CA GLN A 262 8.07 14.50 3.70
C GLN A 262 7.88 15.78 4.49
N GLY A 263 7.37 15.70 5.73
CA GLY A 263 7.07 16.87 6.57
C GLY A 263 5.88 17.70 6.10
N LEU A 264 5.30 17.41 4.95
CA LEU A 264 4.10 18.03 4.37
C LEU A 264 3.70 17.28 3.12
N SER A 265 2.52 16.71 3.04
CA SER A 265 1.78 16.71 1.79
C SER A 265 0.62 15.73 1.73
N LEU A 266 -0.43 16.24 1.20
CA LEU A 266 -1.62 15.49 0.85
C LEU A 266 -1.38 14.81 -0.49
N ILE A 267 -1.42 13.49 -0.50
CA ILE A 267 -1.69 12.72 -1.71
C ILE A 267 -3.18 12.96 -2.00
N HIS A 268 -3.53 13.39 -3.20
CA HIS A 268 -4.93 13.48 -3.59
C HIS A 268 -5.46 12.08 -3.83
N PHE A 269 -6.36 11.63 -2.95
CA PHE A 269 -7.12 10.40 -3.15
C PHE A 269 -8.45 10.70 -3.83
N SER A 270 -8.79 9.94 -4.82
CA SER A 270 -10.10 9.98 -5.49
C SER A 270 -10.76 8.62 -5.42
#